data_3ff7778771f0321da25110fe5940ea78
#
_entry.id   3ff7778771f0321da25110fe5940ea78
#
_cell.length_a   1.000
_cell.length_b   1.000
_cell.length_c   1.000
_cell.angle_alpha   90.00
_cell.angle_beta   90.00
_cell.angle_gamma   90.00
#
_symmetry.space_group_name_H-M   'P 1'
#
loop_
_entity.id
_entity.type
_entity.pdbx_description
1 polymer ?
#
loop_
_entity_poly.entity_id
_entity_poly.type
_entity_poly.pdbx_seq_one_letter_code
_entity_poly.pdbx_strand_id
1 'polypeptide(L)'
;TPAPADPLPPSIKQLLEAASNDYTRYQGEWHAAKKSFLALLDDFDARRGVLLQAEKAAQRIDACQLRVNAQRDAVQALAEAIDQASRHLKQLQDNKAIQHALVDSRRATLDQARSQCLPKLWDKLCALFGQDTERMKTLRATLVEPTLAFAQSTEALAQLAQDGAMAEARLEQQREAHRTQVLTLQGSERELQGHQRALKAGHDAGARHFPNASFWQLPADQRHRASVAVSPALDALRARIFLQAMELHRLTVLANAGKFIGNLRAVNGMLTGSLKDKLSLEQRPLLWDAFFFIVPVVSTTLASFDRLFAGMGQDSLGWLLIDEAGQATPQS
;
A
#
# COMPACT_ATOMS: atom_id res chain seq x y z
N THR A 1 57.45 44.34 18.79
CA THR A 1 56.27 44.97 18.17
C THR A 1 55.14 43.96 18.17
N PRO A 2 54.02 44.24 18.87
CA PRO A 2 52.87 43.38 18.78
C PRO A 2 52.36 43.35 17.32
N ALA A 3 51.90 42.15 16.85
CA ALA A 3 51.31 42.03 15.54
C ALA A 3 50.13 43.00 15.42
N PRO A 4 49.91 43.64 14.24
CA PRO A 4 48.74 44.49 14.06
C PRO A 4 47.47 43.70 14.36
N ALA A 5 46.64 44.24 15.25
CA ALA A 5 45.34 43.66 15.56
C ALA A 5 44.53 43.53 14.28
N ASP A 6 43.96 42.36 14.01
CA ASP A 6 43.06 42.15 12.87
C ASP A 6 41.98 43.25 12.87
N PRO A 7 41.66 43.84 11.71
CA PRO A 7 40.65 44.88 11.64
C PRO A 7 39.29 44.32 12.13
N LEU A 8 38.65 45.04 13.03
CA LEU A 8 37.30 44.68 13.51
C LEU A 8 36.37 44.51 12.32
N PRO A 9 35.53 43.44 12.34
CA PRO A 9 34.59 43.22 11.25
C PRO A 9 33.64 44.44 11.09
N PRO A 10 33.26 44.78 9.85
CA PRO A 10 32.37 45.92 9.59
C PRO A 10 31.07 45.80 10.35
N SER A 11 30.57 46.91 10.88
CA SER A 11 29.28 46.92 11.55
C SER A 11 28.14 46.56 10.58
N ILE A 12 27.03 45.99 11.09
CA ILE A 12 25.82 45.68 10.29
C ILE A 12 25.40 46.90 9.47
N LYS A 13 25.47 48.11 10.03
CA LYS A 13 25.15 49.34 9.33
C LYS A 13 26.02 49.54 8.12
N GLN A 14 27.34 49.40 8.26
CA GLN A 14 28.32 49.59 7.16
C GLN A 14 28.11 48.54 6.05
N LEU A 15 27.80 47.29 6.42
CA LEU A 15 27.49 46.23 5.46
C LEU A 15 26.22 46.52 4.67
N LEU A 16 25.16 46.97 5.32
CA LEU A 16 23.90 47.31 4.66
C LEU A 16 24.00 48.55 3.79
N GLU A 17 24.74 49.57 4.22
CA GLU A 17 25.02 50.78 3.41
C GLU A 17 25.80 50.43 2.14
N ALA A 18 26.84 49.61 2.24
CA ALA A 18 27.61 49.13 1.09
C ALA A 18 26.70 48.29 0.14
N ALA A 19 25.87 47.39 0.68
CA ALA A 19 24.96 46.57 -0.11
C ALA A 19 23.86 47.39 -0.80
N SER A 20 23.43 48.50 -0.21
CA SER A 20 22.44 49.38 -0.82
C SER A 20 22.94 50.03 -2.11
N ASN A 21 24.26 50.25 -2.22
CA ASN A 21 24.90 50.79 -3.41
C ASN A 21 25.08 49.74 -4.53
N ASP A 22 25.08 48.44 -4.19
CA ASP A 22 25.28 47.31 -5.11
C ASP A 22 23.97 46.49 -5.33
N TYR A 23 22.83 47.14 -5.27
CA TYR A 23 21.49 46.54 -5.31
C TYR A 23 21.30 45.57 -6.45
N THR A 24 21.66 45.94 -7.68
CA THR A 24 21.45 45.10 -8.88
C THR A 24 22.22 43.79 -8.80
N ARG A 25 23.44 43.81 -8.28
CA ARG A 25 24.26 42.61 -8.06
C ARG A 25 23.59 41.67 -7.06
N TYR A 26 23.21 42.17 -5.90
CA TYR A 26 22.59 41.32 -4.87
C TYR A 26 21.22 40.78 -5.28
N GLN A 27 20.45 41.48 -6.11
CA GLN A 27 19.22 40.93 -6.70
C GLN A 27 19.53 39.73 -7.61
N GLY A 28 20.53 39.84 -8.50
CA GLY A 28 20.92 38.72 -9.36
C GLY A 28 21.39 37.51 -8.57
N GLU A 29 22.22 37.70 -7.56
CA GLU A 29 22.72 36.66 -6.66
C GLU A 29 21.54 36.03 -5.88
N TRP A 30 20.57 36.82 -5.41
CA TRP A 30 19.39 36.34 -4.72
C TRP A 30 18.51 35.43 -5.59
N HIS A 31 18.27 35.82 -6.85
CA HIS A 31 17.49 34.99 -7.78
C HIS A 31 18.20 33.64 -8.05
N ALA A 32 19.51 33.64 -8.21
CA ALA A 32 20.29 32.42 -8.39
C ALA A 32 20.23 31.51 -7.15
N ALA A 33 20.44 32.10 -5.97
CA ALA A 33 20.37 31.37 -4.69
C ALA A 33 18.98 30.79 -4.43
N LYS A 34 17.91 31.55 -4.72
CA LYS A 34 16.53 31.06 -4.62
C LYS A 34 16.28 29.85 -5.53
N LYS A 35 16.72 29.92 -6.78
CA LYS A 35 16.60 28.80 -7.74
C LYS A 35 17.33 27.56 -7.23
N SER A 36 18.57 27.74 -6.73
CA SER A 36 19.36 26.64 -6.15
C SER A 36 18.69 26.03 -4.92
N PHE A 37 18.16 26.86 -4.02
CA PHE A 37 17.46 26.40 -2.81
C PHE A 37 16.21 25.59 -3.15
N LEU A 38 15.39 26.04 -4.09
CA LEU A 38 14.20 25.32 -4.52
C LEU A 38 14.56 23.96 -5.16
N ALA A 39 15.61 23.92 -6.01
CA ALA A 39 16.07 22.66 -6.60
C ALA A 39 16.55 21.65 -5.55
N LEU A 40 17.18 22.12 -4.45
CA LEU A 40 17.56 21.25 -3.33
C LEU A 40 16.35 20.72 -2.55
N LEU A 41 15.29 21.53 -2.39
CA LEU A 41 14.03 21.09 -1.77
C LEU A 41 13.34 20.03 -2.63
N ASP A 42 13.28 20.22 -3.95
CA ASP A 42 12.69 19.24 -4.87
C ASP A 42 13.46 17.90 -4.82
N ASP A 43 14.80 17.92 -4.79
CA ASP A 43 15.63 16.72 -4.62
C ASP A 43 15.39 16.05 -3.26
N PHE A 44 15.24 16.84 -2.21
CA PHE A 44 14.92 16.32 -0.87
C PHE A 44 13.57 15.63 -0.83
N ASP A 45 12.52 16.26 -1.37
CA ASP A 45 11.17 15.69 -1.37
C ASP A 45 11.10 14.42 -2.24
N ALA A 46 11.81 14.39 -3.37
CA ALA A 46 11.90 13.18 -4.19
C ALA A 46 12.55 12.02 -3.42
N ARG A 47 13.69 12.24 -2.76
CA ARG A 47 14.39 11.20 -1.98
C ARG A 47 13.59 10.78 -0.75
N ARG A 48 13.00 11.74 -0.04
CA ARG A 48 12.10 11.45 1.09
C ARG A 48 10.91 10.60 0.64
N GLY A 49 10.35 10.89 -0.54
CA GLY A 49 9.27 10.11 -1.13
C GLY A 49 9.63 8.64 -1.32
N VAL A 50 10.83 8.36 -1.84
CA VAL A 50 11.35 6.99 -1.98
C VAL A 50 11.46 6.27 -0.63
N LEU A 51 12.02 6.94 0.38
CA LEU A 51 12.18 6.35 1.72
C LEU A 51 10.83 6.08 2.39
N LEU A 52 9.86 6.99 2.27
CA LEU A 52 8.50 6.79 2.81
C LEU A 52 7.75 5.64 2.11
N GLN A 53 7.95 5.48 0.80
CA GLN A 53 7.38 4.33 0.08
C GLN A 53 8.01 3.01 0.54
N ALA A 54 9.33 2.99 0.73
CA ALA A 54 10.03 1.82 1.24
C ALA A 54 9.60 1.45 2.68
N GLU A 55 9.41 2.45 3.55
CA GLU A 55 8.88 2.25 4.90
C GLU A 55 7.49 1.61 4.89
N LYS A 56 6.56 2.14 4.08
CA LYS A 56 5.21 1.57 3.92
C LYS A 56 5.27 0.14 3.37
N ALA A 57 6.19 -0.13 2.44
CA ALA A 57 6.40 -1.47 1.90
C ALA A 57 6.93 -2.43 2.96
N ALA A 58 7.89 -1.99 3.79
CA ALA A 58 8.45 -2.77 4.88
C ALA A 58 7.40 -3.24 5.90
N GLN A 59 6.43 -2.39 6.20
CA GLN A 59 5.33 -2.71 7.13
C GLN A 59 4.35 -3.75 6.57
N ARG A 60 4.26 -3.89 5.25
CA ARG A 60 3.25 -4.74 4.57
C ARG A 60 3.80 -6.02 3.97
N ILE A 61 5.11 -6.09 3.74
CA ILE A 61 5.72 -7.17 2.95
C ILE A 61 5.52 -8.55 3.59
N ASP A 62 5.64 -8.66 4.91
CA ASP A 62 5.53 -9.93 5.62
C ASP A 62 4.09 -10.48 5.53
N ALA A 63 3.09 -9.63 5.74
CA ALA A 63 1.68 -10.01 5.59
C ALA A 63 1.33 -10.37 4.14
N CYS A 64 1.89 -9.63 3.16
CA CYS A 64 1.71 -9.93 1.75
C CYS A 64 2.35 -11.27 1.37
N GLN A 65 3.55 -11.56 1.87
CA GLN A 65 4.24 -12.84 1.64
C GLN A 65 3.45 -14.02 2.20
N LEU A 66 2.91 -13.90 3.42
CA LEU A 66 2.06 -14.94 4.02
C LEU A 66 0.80 -15.19 3.18
N ARG A 67 0.16 -14.12 2.69
CA ARG A 67 -1.00 -14.23 1.82
C ARG A 67 -0.68 -14.92 0.51
N VAL A 68 0.43 -14.58 -0.14
CA VAL A 68 0.88 -15.22 -1.38
C VAL A 68 1.15 -16.71 -1.17
N ASN A 69 1.81 -17.10 -0.07
CA ASN A 69 2.08 -18.49 0.24
C ASN A 69 0.76 -19.28 0.44
N ALA A 70 -0.17 -18.76 1.25
CA ALA A 70 -1.47 -19.39 1.46
C ALA A 70 -2.30 -19.54 0.16
N GLN A 71 -2.23 -18.54 -0.74
CA GLN A 71 -2.89 -18.63 -2.04
C GLN A 71 -2.22 -19.65 -2.98
N ARG A 72 -0.89 -19.79 -2.93
CA ARG A 72 -0.19 -20.85 -3.69
C ARG A 72 -0.61 -22.23 -3.24
N ASP A 73 -0.65 -22.45 -1.94
CA ASP A 73 -1.10 -23.72 -1.37
C ASP A 73 -2.54 -24.04 -1.78
N ALA A 74 -3.43 -23.05 -1.77
CA ALA A 74 -4.82 -23.20 -2.21
C ALA A 74 -4.92 -23.52 -3.71
N VAL A 75 -4.14 -22.87 -4.57
CA VAL A 75 -4.08 -23.16 -6.01
C VAL A 75 -3.58 -24.58 -6.25
N GLN A 76 -2.55 -25.01 -5.53
CA GLN A 76 -2.03 -26.37 -5.64
C GLN A 76 -3.07 -27.41 -5.19
N ALA A 77 -3.72 -27.20 -4.07
CA ALA A 77 -4.76 -28.11 -3.57
C ALA A 77 -5.92 -28.25 -4.56
N LEU A 78 -6.34 -27.14 -5.20
CA LEU A 78 -7.36 -27.19 -6.25
C LEU A 78 -6.88 -27.93 -7.50
N ALA A 79 -5.62 -27.77 -7.90
CA ALA A 79 -5.05 -28.50 -9.03
C ALA A 79 -5.04 -30.02 -8.77
N GLU A 80 -4.66 -30.45 -7.58
CA GLU A 80 -4.69 -31.86 -7.15
C GLU A 80 -6.12 -32.41 -7.12
N ALA A 81 -7.09 -31.62 -6.63
CA ALA A 81 -8.50 -32.00 -6.62
C ALA A 81 -9.08 -32.14 -8.03
N ILE A 82 -8.69 -31.28 -8.97
CA ILE A 82 -9.06 -31.34 -10.39
C ILE A 82 -8.49 -32.62 -11.03
N ASP A 83 -7.25 -32.98 -10.74
CA ASP A 83 -6.64 -34.21 -11.27
C ASP A 83 -7.35 -35.46 -10.74
N GLN A 84 -7.68 -35.49 -9.45
CA GLN A 84 -8.46 -36.58 -8.86
C GLN A 84 -9.87 -36.68 -9.45
N ALA A 85 -10.57 -35.55 -9.60
CA ALA A 85 -11.91 -35.51 -10.20
C ALA A 85 -11.87 -35.94 -11.67
N SER A 86 -10.83 -35.56 -12.41
CA SER A 86 -10.65 -35.94 -13.82
C SER A 86 -10.43 -37.46 -13.96
N ARG A 87 -9.64 -38.05 -13.06
CA ARG A 87 -9.45 -39.54 -13.03
C ARG A 87 -10.75 -40.24 -12.67
N HIS A 88 -11.50 -39.74 -11.70
CA HIS A 88 -12.79 -40.31 -11.33
C HIS A 88 -13.82 -40.26 -12.47
N LEU A 89 -13.91 -39.12 -13.15
CA LEU A 89 -14.78 -38.95 -14.31
C LEU A 89 -14.45 -39.95 -15.42
N LYS A 90 -13.16 -40.15 -15.70
CA LYS A 90 -12.70 -41.13 -16.66
C LYS A 90 -13.12 -42.55 -16.30
N GLN A 91 -13.01 -42.95 -15.01
CA GLN A 91 -13.49 -44.26 -14.53
C GLN A 91 -15.00 -44.43 -14.72
N LEU A 92 -15.77 -43.38 -14.44
CA LEU A 92 -17.24 -43.40 -14.68
C LEU A 92 -17.58 -43.56 -16.16
N GLN A 93 -16.84 -42.88 -17.05
CA GLN A 93 -17.00 -43.01 -18.49
C GLN A 93 -16.65 -44.42 -19.00
N ASP A 94 -15.54 -44.98 -18.51
CA ASP A 94 -15.16 -46.36 -18.84
C ASP A 94 -16.22 -47.38 -18.34
N ASN A 95 -16.71 -47.23 -17.10
CA ASN A 95 -17.77 -48.07 -16.56
C ASN A 95 -19.07 -47.93 -17.33
N LYS A 96 -19.43 -46.72 -17.75
CA LYS A 96 -20.61 -46.45 -18.57
C LYS A 96 -20.50 -47.15 -19.93
N ALA A 97 -19.31 -47.17 -20.55
CA ALA A 97 -19.10 -47.90 -21.81
C ALA A 97 -19.27 -49.40 -21.64
N ILE A 98 -18.74 -50.01 -20.57
CA ILE A 98 -18.90 -51.40 -20.23
C ILE A 98 -20.39 -51.74 -19.99
N GLN A 99 -21.08 -50.91 -19.21
CA GLN A 99 -22.48 -51.10 -18.89
C GLN A 99 -23.36 -50.98 -20.14
N HIS A 100 -23.02 -50.07 -21.07
CA HIS A 100 -23.72 -49.95 -22.34
C HIS A 100 -23.63 -51.23 -23.18
N ALA A 101 -22.43 -51.81 -23.31
CA ALA A 101 -22.24 -53.06 -23.99
C ALA A 101 -23.02 -54.23 -23.31
N LEU A 102 -23.13 -54.21 -21.98
CA LEU A 102 -23.95 -55.21 -21.24
C LEU A 102 -25.46 -55.03 -21.53
N VAL A 103 -25.94 -53.79 -21.57
CA VAL A 103 -27.34 -53.49 -21.95
C VAL A 103 -27.65 -54.01 -23.35
N ASP A 104 -26.77 -53.79 -24.33
CA ASP A 104 -26.94 -54.27 -25.70
C ASP A 104 -26.95 -55.80 -25.77
N SER A 105 -26.06 -56.49 -25.05
CA SER A 105 -26.02 -57.96 -24.92
C SER A 105 -27.30 -58.49 -24.30
N ARG A 106 -27.78 -57.89 -23.20
CA ARG A 106 -29.04 -58.29 -22.52
C ARG A 106 -30.26 -58.05 -23.39
N ARG A 107 -30.28 -56.97 -24.17
CA ARG A 107 -31.32 -56.68 -25.15
C ARG A 107 -31.38 -57.78 -26.22
N ALA A 108 -30.23 -58.16 -26.80
CA ALA A 108 -30.14 -59.25 -27.79
C ALA A 108 -30.68 -60.58 -27.21
N THR A 109 -30.30 -60.92 -25.95
CA THR A 109 -30.78 -62.11 -25.26
C THR A 109 -32.31 -62.08 -25.06
N LEU A 110 -32.86 -60.94 -24.66
CA LEU A 110 -34.30 -60.76 -24.50
C LEU A 110 -35.05 -60.88 -25.84
N ASP A 111 -34.52 -60.31 -26.92
CA ASP A 111 -35.08 -60.35 -28.26
C ASP A 111 -35.04 -61.77 -28.81
N GLN A 112 -33.97 -62.53 -28.53
CA GLN A 112 -33.86 -63.96 -28.85
C GLN A 112 -34.91 -64.80 -28.11
N ALA A 113 -35.02 -64.57 -26.78
CA ALA A 113 -36.03 -65.25 -25.96
C ALA A 113 -37.45 -64.94 -26.43
N ARG A 114 -37.75 -63.71 -26.79
CA ARG A 114 -39.02 -63.29 -27.38
C ARG A 114 -39.35 -63.98 -28.73
N SER A 115 -38.34 -64.12 -29.57
CA SER A 115 -38.52 -64.81 -30.89
C SER A 115 -38.82 -66.31 -30.74
N GLN A 116 -38.17 -66.90 -29.75
CA GLN A 116 -38.43 -68.34 -29.43
C GLN A 116 -39.82 -68.62 -28.74
N CYS A 117 -40.33 -67.57 -28.07
CA CYS A 117 -41.57 -67.63 -27.29
C CYS A 117 -42.75 -67.12 -28.08
N LEU A 118 -42.87 -67.36 -29.41
CA LEU A 118 -43.99 -66.95 -30.20
C LEU A 118 -45.26 -67.85 -29.84
N PRO A 119 -46.37 -67.25 -29.40
CA PRO A 119 -47.54 -67.95 -29.08
C PRO A 119 -48.22 -68.48 -30.37
N LYS A 120 -48.70 -69.74 -30.32
CA LYS A 120 -49.51 -70.29 -31.46
C LYS A 120 -50.87 -69.62 -31.51
N LEU A 121 -51.51 -69.66 -32.67
CA LEU A 121 -52.86 -69.09 -32.87
C LEU A 121 -53.90 -69.51 -31.79
N TRP A 122 -53.82 -70.76 -31.35
CA TRP A 122 -54.64 -71.26 -30.29
C TRP A 122 -54.43 -70.62 -28.93
N ASP A 123 -53.18 -70.39 -28.56
CA ASP A 123 -52.84 -69.73 -27.31
C ASP A 123 -53.32 -68.23 -27.29
N LYS A 124 -53.31 -67.57 -28.42
CA LYS A 124 -53.92 -66.23 -28.58
C LYS A 124 -55.40 -66.20 -28.49
N LEU A 125 -56.08 -67.22 -29.02
CA LEU A 125 -57.56 -67.41 -28.91
C LEU A 125 -58.00 -67.68 -27.45
N CYS A 126 -57.31 -68.57 -26.74
CA CYS A 126 -57.59 -68.83 -25.32
C CYS A 126 -57.38 -67.60 -24.43
N ALA A 127 -56.36 -66.79 -24.68
CA ALA A 127 -56.13 -65.56 -23.95
C ALA A 127 -57.23 -64.51 -24.16
N LEU A 128 -57.87 -64.46 -25.34
CA LEU A 128 -59.03 -63.62 -25.64
C LEU A 128 -60.28 -63.99 -24.78
N PHE A 129 -60.36 -65.23 -24.35
CA PHE A 129 -61.43 -65.74 -23.47
C PHE A 129 -61.00 -65.78 -21.99
N GLY A 130 -59.92 -65.13 -21.58
CA GLY A 130 -59.45 -65.05 -20.19
C GLY A 130 -58.85 -66.36 -19.66
N GLN A 131 -58.55 -67.34 -20.50
CA GLN A 131 -57.92 -68.61 -20.11
C GLN A 131 -56.45 -68.62 -20.56
N ASP A 132 -55.53 -68.65 -19.58
CA ASP A 132 -54.12 -68.89 -19.88
C ASP A 132 -53.86 -70.41 -20.03
N THR A 133 -53.38 -70.83 -21.20
CA THR A 133 -52.86 -72.18 -21.38
C THR A 133 -51.57 -72.40 -20.57
N GLU A 134 -51.33 -73.64 -20.09
CA GLU A 134 -50.05 -73.97 -19.37
C GLU A 134 -48.82 -73.57 -20.18
N ARG A 135 -48.91 -73.64 -21.50
CA ARG A 135 -47.89 -73.19 -22.40
C ARG A 135 -47.69 -71.67 -22.32
N MET A 136 -48.74 -70.86 -22.20
CA MET A 136 -48.57 -69.39 -22.03
C MET A 136 -47.98 -69.04 -20.67
N LYS A 137 -48.31 -69.81 -19.62
CA LYS A 137 -47.69 -69.61 -18.30
C LYS A 137 -46.16 -69.90 -18.34
N THR A 138 -45.78 -70.98 -18.97
CA THR A 138 -44.36 -71.34 -19.15
C THR A 138 -43.62 -70.30 -20.04
N LEU A 139 -44.22 -69.86 -21.14
CA LEU A 139 -43.65 -68.80 -22.00
C LEU A 139 -43.49 -67.48 -21.26
N ARG A 140 -44.45 -67.07 -20.43
CA ARG A 140 -44.29 -65.88 -19.59
C ARG A 140 -43.22 -66.09 -18.55
N ALA A 141 -43.13 -67.24 -17.90
CA ALA A 141 -42.08 -67.54 -16.92
C ALA A 141 -40.69 -67.48 -17.52
N THR A 142 -40.48 -67.95 -18.74
CA THR A 142 -39.20 -67.94 -19.43
C THR A 142 -38.77 -66.53 -19.85
N LEU A 143 -39.71 -65.58 -19.95
CA LEU A 143 -39.37 -64.16 -20.28
C LEU A 143 -39.10 -63.29 -19.06
N VAL A 144 -39.44 -63.71 -17.84
CA VAL A 144 -39.33 -62.94 -16.62
C VAL A 144 -37.87 -62.58 -16.35
N GLU A 145 -36.98 -63.58 -16.34
CA GLU A 145 -35.55 -63.39 -16.02
C GLU A 145 -34.83 -62.48 -17.01
N PRO A 146 -34.92 -62.71 -18.37
CA PRO A 146 -34.31 -61.81 -19.33
C PRO A 146 -34.86 -60.37 -19.28
N THR A 147 -36.17 -60.21 -19.00
CA THR A 147 -36.78 -58.90 -18.90
C THR A 147 -36.30 -58.16 -17.66
N LEU A 148 -36.21 -58.83 -16.51
CA LEU A 148 -35.70 -58.28 -15.27
C LEU A 148 -34.20 -57.89 -15.41
N ALA A 149 -33.43 -58.78 -15.99
CA ALA A 149 -31.99 -58.54 -16.22
C ALA A 149 -31.75 -57.34 -17.18
N PHE A 150 -32.56 -57.19 -18.21
CA PHE A 150 -32.49 -56.03 -19.09
C PHE A 150 -32.89 -54.74 -18.35
N ALA A 151 -33.99 -54.74 -17.59
CA ALA A 151 -34.45 -53.60 -16.80
C ALA A 151 -33.40 -53.17 -15.77
N GLN A 152 -32.80 -54.08 -15.03
CA GLN A 152 -31.73 -53.79 -14.05
C GLN A 152 -30.50 -53.19 -14.73
N SER A 153 -30.10 -53.68 -15.90
CA SER A 153 -28.94 -53.15 -16.61
C SER A 153 -29.21 -51.78 -17.20
N THR A 154 -30.42 -51.47 -17.63
CA THR A 154 -30.81 -50.12 -18.10
C THR A 154 -30.88 -49.12 -16.97
N GLU A 155 -31.39 -49.52 -15.80
CA GLU A 155 -31.39 -48.69 -14.58
C GLU A 155 -29.95 -48.35 -14.13
N ALA A 156 -29.06 -49.35 -14.09
CA ALA A 156 -27.67 -49.16 -13.76
C ALA A 156 -26.95 -48.19 -14.75
N LEU A 157 -27.27 -48.31 -16.04
CA LEU A 157 -26.75 -47.39 -17.07
C LEU A 157 -27.26 -45.96 -16.84
N ALA A 158 -28.53 -45.79 -16.50
CA ALA A 158 -29.13 -44.48 -16.20
C ALA A 158 -28.46 -43.84 -14.96
N GLN A 159 -28.20 -44.65 -13.91
CA GLN A 159 -27.49 -44.18 -12.71
C GLN A 159 -26.05 -43.72 -13.05
N LEU A 160 -25.29 -44.52 -13.78
CA LEU A 160 -23.94 -44.13 -14.22
C LEU A 160 -23.94 -42.87 -15.11
N ALA A 161 -24.97 -42.68 -15.92
CA ALA A 161 -25.09 -41.45 -16.71
C ALA A 161 -25.34 -40.21 -15.83
N GLN A 162 -26.16 -40.35 -14.79
CA GLN A 162 -26.43 -39.30 -13.81
C GLN A 162 -25.18 -38.99 -13.00
N ASP A 163 -24.49 -40.00 -12.48
CA ASP A 163 -23.25 -39.85 -11.71
C ASP A 163 -22.16 -39.17 -12.56
N GLY A 164 -22.04 -39.55 -13.83
CA GLY A 164 -21.15 -38.93 -14.79
C GLY A 164 -21.45 -37.43 -14.99
N ALA A 165 -22.72 -37.08 -15.21
CA ALA A 165 -23.11 -35.68 -15.37
C ALA A 165 -22.82 -34.82 -14.10
N MET A 166 -23.07 -35.37 -12.92
CA MET A 166 -22.73 -34.69 -11.66
C MET A 166 -21.21 -34.53 -11.49
N ALA A 167 -20.42 -35.52 -11.84
CA ALA A 167 -18.99 -35.46 -11.80
C ALA A 167 -18.40 -34.42 -12.79
N GLU A 168 -18.95 -34.33 -14.00
CA GLU A 168 -18.59 -33.29 -14.99
C GLU A 168 -18.90 -31.90 -14.48
N ALA A 169 -20.09 -31.66 -13.94
CA ALA A 169 -20.47 -30.37 -13.39
C ALA A 169 -19.57 -29.96 -12.22
N ARG A 170 -19.23 -30.88 -11.33
CA ARG A 170 -18.31 -30.65 -10.22
C ARG A 170 -16.89 -30.33 -10.70
N LEU A 171 -16.40 -31.04 -11.68
CA LEU A 171 -15.09 -30.79 -12.29
C LEU A 171 -15.01 -29.38 -12.91
N GLU A 172 -16.04 -28.97 -13.64
CA GLU A 172 -16.07 -27.62 -14.23
C GLU A 172 -16.14 -26.53 -13.15
N GLN A 173 -16.91 -26.72 -12.09
CA GLN A 173 -16.92 -25.82 -10.95
C GLN A 173 -15.53 -25.68 -10.29
N GLN A 174 -14.81 -26.81 -10.12
CA GLN A 174 -13.45 -26.80 -9.56
C GLN A 174 -12.47 -26.08 -10.50
N ARG A 175 -12.57 -26.27 -11.80
CA ARG A 175 -11.75 -25.56 -12.80
C ARG A 175 -11.97 -24.06 -12.76
N GLU A 176 -13.22 -23.61 -12.64
CA GLU A 176 -13.51 -22.18 -12.55
C GLU A 176 -13.00 -21.58 -11.24
N ALA A 177 -13.16 -22.28 -10.13
CA ALA A 177 -12.57 -21.88 -8.85
C ALA A 177 -11.05 -21.78 -8.93
N HIS A 178 -10.38 -22.74 -9.58
CA HIS A 178 -8.94 -22.72 -9.79
C HIS A 178 -8.50 -21.51 -10.64
N ARG A 179 -9.20 -21.23 -11.77
CA ARG A 179 -8.91 -20.05 -12.61
C ARG A 179 -9.00 -18.75 -11.82
N THR A 180 -10.07 -18.59 -11.04
CA THR A 180 -10.28 -17.41 -10.19
C THR A 180 -9.15 -17.26 -9.14
N GLN A 181 -8.79 -18.38 -8.50
CA GLN A 181 -7.72 -18.37 -7.50
C GLN A 181 -6.34 -18.06 -8.09
N VAL A 182 -6.04 -18.55 -9.29
CA VAL A 182 -4.81 -18.20 -10.03
C VAL A 182 -4.73 -16.72 -10.34
N LEU A 183 -5.83 -16.10 -10.80
CA LEU A 183 -5.86 -14.65 -11.05
C LEU A 183 -5.63 -13.84 -9.77
N THR A 184 -6.23 -14.27 -8.66
CA THR A 184 -6.05 -13.65 -7.34
C THR A 184 -4.60 -13.76 -6.87
N LEU A 185 -3.98 -14.93 -7.02
CA LEU A 185 -2.58 -15.17 -6.71
C LEU A 185 -1.67 -14.24 -7.53
N GLN A 186 -1.88 -14.16 -8.83
CA GLN A 186 -1.10 -13.26 -9.71
C GLN A 186 -1.19 -11.79 -9.28
N GLY A 187 -2.38 -11.35 -8.83
CA GLY A 187 -2.56 -10.01 -8.26
C GLY A 187 -1.72 -9.79 -7.01
N SER A 188 -1.76 -10.74 -6.08
CA SER A 188 -0.98 -10.68 -4.83
C SER A 188 0.53 -10.78 -5.07
N GLU A 189 0.98 -11.57 -6.04
CA GLU A 189 2.39 -11.65 -6.43
C GLU A 189 2.92 -10.34 -7.03
N ARG A 190 2.11 -9.65 -7.84
CA ARG A 190 2.46 -8.32 -8.37
C ARG A 190 2.57 -7.29 -7.25
N GLU A 191 1.65 -7.33 -6.26
CA GLU A 191 1.72 -6.48 -5.08
C GLU A 191 2.99 -6.73 -4.27
N LEU A 192 3.33 -8.00 -4.02
CA LEU A 192 4.56 -8.40 -3.34
C LEU A 192 5.82 -7.91 -4.07
N GLN A 193 5.87 -8.08 -5.38
CA GLN A 193 6.96 -7.56 -6.21
C GLN A 193 7.07 -6.02 -6.12
N GLY A 194 5.94 -5.32 -6.06
CA GLY A 194 5.89 -3.88 -5.84
C GLY A 194 6.54 -3.47 -4.51
N HIS A 195 6.20 -4.15 -3.42
CA HIS A 195 6.82 -3.93 -2.10
C HIS A 195 8.32 -4.24 -2.10
N GLN A 196 8.74 -5.33 -2.73
CA GLN A 196 10.16 -5.70 -2.84
C GLN A 196 10.97 -4.65 -3.61
N ARG A 197 10.41 -4.11 -4.71
CA ARG A 197 11.05 -3.04 -5.49
C ARG A 197 11.16 -1.75 -4.68
N ALA A 198 10.10 -1.37 -3.94
CA ALA A 198 10.11 -0.19 -3.08
C ALA A 198 11.15 -0.30 -1.96
N LEU A 199 11.26 -1.47 -1.31
CA LEU A 199 12.30 -1.74 -0.31
C LEU A 199 13.69 -1.64 -0.89
N LYS A 200 13.92 -2.27 -2.05
CA LYS A 200 15.20 -2.18 -2.74
C LYS A 200 15.56 -0.73 -3.04
N ALA A 201 14.65 0.05 -3.59
CA ALA A 201 14.86 1.47 -3.87
C ALA A 201 15.21 2.26 -2.60
N GLY A 202 14.59 1.97 -1.45
CA GLY A 202 14.93 2.55 -0.16
C GLY A 202 16.32 2.19 0.32
N HIS A 203 16.75 0.95 0.15
CA HIS A 203 18.13 0.53 0.46
C HIS A 203 19.14 1.17 -0.49
N ASP A 204 18.84 1.23 -1.78
CA ASP A 204 19.67 1.91 -2.79
C ASP A 204 19.79 3.44 -2.48
N ALA A 205 18.76 4.04 -1.88
CA ALA A 205 18.78 5.41 -1.36
C ALA A 205 19.54 5.54 -0.02
N GLY A 206 20.13 4.46 0.50
CA GLY A 206 21.03 4.42 1.65
C GLY A 206 20.36 4.19 3.00
N ALA A 207 19.07 3.87 3.06
CA ALA A 207 18.43 3.44 4.31
C ALA A 207 18.89 2.02 4.70
N ARG A 208 19.31 1.85 5.95
CA ARG A 208 19.81 0.56 6.46
C ARG A 208 18.71 -0.29 7.09
N HIS A 209 17.76 0.36 7.75
CA HIS A 209 16.70 -0.29 8.51
C HIS A 209 15.35 0.34 8.19
N PHE A 210 14.31 -0.49 8.20
CA PHE A 210 12.92 -0.08 8.11
C PHE A 210 12.13 -0.71 9.27
N PRO A 211 11.05 -0.09 9.76
CA PRO A 211 10.26 -0.58 10.89
C PRO A 211 9.36 -1.75 10.46
N ASN A 212 9.96 -2.91 10.19
CA ASN A 212 9.30 -4.16 9.88
C ASN A 212 9.36 -5.13 11.07
N ALA A 213 8.80 -6.34 10.93
CA ALA A 213 8.77 -7.32 12.00
C ALA A 213 10.19 -7.68 12.52
N SER A 214 11.16 -7.81 11.62
CA SER A 214 12.55 -8.14 12.01
C SER A 214 13.22 -7.00 12.80
N PHE A 215 12.95 -5.75 12.47
CA PHE A 215 13.42 -4.59 13.23
C PHE A 215 12.88 -4.60 14.68
N TRP A 216 11.60 -4.89 14.84
CA TRP A 216 10.97 -4.91 16.18
C TRP A 216 11.43 -6.08 17.06
N GLN A 217 11.98 -7.14 16.47
CA GLN A 217 12.60 -8.27 17.18
C GLN A 217 14.03 -7.98 17.65
N LEU A 218 14.68 -6.91 17.19
CA LEU A 218 15.99 -6.52 17.65
C LEU A 218 15.97 -6.16 19.16
N PRO A 219 17.07 -6.39 19.90
CA PRO A 219 17.26 -5.92 21.25
C PRO A 219 17.06 -4.38 21.35
N ALA A 220 16.59 -3.91 22.50
CA ALA A 220 16.23 -2.51 22.68
C ALA A 220 17.39 -1.54 22.41
N ASP A 221 18.60 -1.89 22.83
CA ASP A 221 19.82 -1.11 22.58
C ASP A 221 20.17 -1.02 21.09
N GLN A 222 19.99 -2.12 20.36
CA GLN A 222 20.21 -2.13 18.89
C GLN A 222 19.15 -1.32 18.17
N ARG A 223 17.87 -1.43 18.55
CA ARG A 223 16.80 -0.60 18.00
C ARG A 223 17.04 0.89 18.25
N HIS A 224 17.49 1.23 19.46
CA HIS A 224 17.79 2.62 19.82
C HIS A 224 18.89 3.23 18.97
N ARG A 225 19.90 2.45 18.58
CA ARG A 225 21.01 2.87 17.73
C ARG A 225 20.72 2.82 16.24
N ALA A 226 19.67 2.10 15.84
CA ALA A 226 19.31 1.96 14.44
C ALA A 226 18.57 3.19 13.94
N SER A 227 19.11 3.88 12.95
CA SER A 227 18.39 4.94 12.23
C SER A 227 17.38 4.30 11.29
N VAL A 228 16.10 4.52 11.56
CA VAL A 228 15.00 4.01 10.75
C VAL A 228 14.65 5.03 9.68
N ALA A 229 14.59 4.60 8.41
CA ALA A 229 14.24 5.43 7.25
C ALA A 229 15.10 6.71 7.07
N VAL A 230 16.32 6.73 7.62
CA VAL A 230 17.28 7.82 7.47
C VAL A 230 18.50 7.32 6.70
N SER A 231 19.01 8.12 5.78
CA SER A 231 20.21 7.81 5.03
C SER A 231 21.25 8.94 5.19
N PRO A 232 22.57 8.61 5.19
CA PRO A 232 23.62 9.64 5.21
C PRO A 232 23.51 10.63 4.04
N ALA A 233 23.02 10.18 2.88
CA ALA A 233 22.79 11.04 1.73
C ALA A 233 21.68 12.07 1.97
N LEU A 234 20.60 11.68 2.67
CA LEU A 234 19.50 12.58 3.02
C LEU A 234 19.97 13.61 4.07
N ASP A 235 20.80 13.19 5.04
CA ASP A 235 21.36 14.09 6.06
C ASP A 235 22.33 15.09 5.45
N ALA A 236 23.18 14.65 4.52
CA ALA A 236 24.05 15.55 3.76
C ALA A 236 23.25 16.57 2.93
N LEU A 237 22.13 16.13 2.35
CA LEU A 237 21.22 17.02 1.62
C LEU A 237 20.54 18.03 2.54
N ARG A 238 20.11 17.62 3.74
CA ARG A 238 19.57 18.51 4.78
C ARG A 238 20.58 19.60 5.18
N ALA A 239 21.85 19.21 5.39
CA ALA A 239 22.89 20.15 5.70
C ALA A 239 23.11 21.16 4.56
N ARG A 240 23.10 20.70 3.30
CA ARG A 240 23.19 21.58 2.13
C ARG A 240 22.00 22.55 2.02
N ILE A 241 20.77 22.06 2.26
CA ILE A 241 19.57 22.89 2.29
C ILE A 241 19.70 23.97 3.36
N PHE A 242 20.16 23.60 4.57
CA PHE A 242 20.38 24.57 5.65
C PHE A 242 21.38 25.66 5.25
N LEU A 243 22.53 25.27 4.72
CA LEU A 243 23.55 26.24 4.29
C LEU A 243 23.02 27.14 3.15
N GLN A 244 22.28 26.57 2.20
CA GLN A 244 21.70 27.35 1.11
C GLN A 244 20.57 28.28 1.61
N ALA A 245 19.80 27.86 2.62
CA ALA A 245 18.81 28.72 3.29
C ALA A 245 19.44 29.90 3.99
N MET A 246 20.57 29.68 4.68
CA MET A 246 21.33 30.74 5.32
C MET A 246 21.90 31.77 4.28
N GLU A 247 22.37 31.25 3.15
CA GLU A 247 22.85 32.12 2.07
C GLU A 247 21.70 32.90 1.42
N LEU A 248 20.57 32.26 1.15
CA LEU A 248 19.37 32.91 0.63
C LEU A 248 18.88 34.00 1.61
N HIS A 249 18.90 33.69 2.92
CA HIS A 249 18.56 34.65 3.97
C HIS A 249 19.49 35.86 3.95
N ARG A 250 20.80 35.64 3.93
CA ARG A 250 21.81 36.70 3.81
C ARG A 250 21.56 37.60 2.58
N LEU A 251 21.38 36.98 1.42
CA LEU A 251 21.11 37.69 0.18
C LEU A 251 19.75 38.43 0.18
N THR A 252 18.72 37.91 0.89
CA THR A 252 17.47 38.62 1.06
C THR A 252 17.66 39.95 1.80
N VAL A 253 18.48 39.94 2.85
CA VAL A 253 18.79 41.16 3.60
C VAL A 253 19.58 42.14 2.73
N LEU A 254 20.60 41.66 2.02
CA LEU A 254 21.48 42.52 1.20
C LEU A 254 20.74 43.08 -0.03
N ALA A 255 19.90 42.28 -0.70
CA ALA A 255 19.09 42.74 -1.84
C ALA A 255 17.99 43.73 -1.43
N ASN A 256 17.68 43.86 -0.13
CA ASN A 256 16.69 44.81 0.40
C ASN A 256 17.31 45.72 1.46
N ALA A 257 18.62 45.95 1.41
CA ALA A 257 19.37 46.63 2.45
C ALA A 257 18.81 48.00 2.85
N GLY A 258 18.42 48.84 1.89
CA GLY A 258 17.79 50.12 2.17
C GLY A 258 16.50 50.04 3.00
N LYS A 259 15.67 49.05 2.72
CA LYS A 259 14.43 48.81 3.49
C LYS A 259 14.75 48.31 4.91
N PHE A 260 15.71 47.40 5.06
CA PHE A 260 16.13 46.90 6.37
C PHE A 260 16.77 47.98 7.22
N ILE A 261 17.56 48.88 6.65
CA ILE A 261 18.12 50.05 7.37
C ILE A 261 16.99 50.90 7.95
N GLY A 262 15.94 51.21 7.12
CA GLY A 262 14.80 52.00 7.55
C GLY A 262 14.04 51.31 8.69
N ASN A 263 13.73 50.03 8.51
CA ASN A 263 13.01 49.24 9.50
C ASN A 263 13.77 49.07 10.82
N LEU A 264 15.08 48.81 10.77
CA LEU A 264 15.89 48.67 12.00
C LEU A 264 16.00 50.01 12.74
N ARG A 265 16.05 51.16 12.06
CA ARG A 265 15.97 52.47 12.71
C ARG A 265 14.65 52.67 13.41
N ALA A 266 13.52 52.27 12.75
CA ALA A 266 12.19 52.37 13.33
C ALA A 266 12.04 51.38 14.55
N VAL A 267 12.56 50.15 14.49
CA VAL A 267 12.65 49.21 15.60
C VAL A 267 13.41 49.81 16.79
N ASN A 268 14.58 50.36 16.52
CA ASN A 268 15.37 51.05 17.57
C ASN A 268 14.56 52.19 18.20
N GLY A 269 13.88 53.01 17.42
CA GLY A 269 13.01 54.08 17.90
C GLY A 269 11.80 53.56 18.72
N MET A 270 11.23 52.40 18.33
CA MET A 270 10.21 51.72 19.08
C MET A 270 10.70 51.20 20.44
N LEU A 271 11.85 50.52 20.44
CA LEU A 271 12.43 49.93 21.66
C LEU A 271 12.93 51.01 22.65
N THR A 272 13.48 52.12 22.16
CA THR A 272 13.93 53.25 22.98
C THR A 272 12.81 54.22 23.39
N GLY A 273 11.58 54.00 22.88
CA GLY A 273 10.43 54.85 23.14
C GLY A 273 10.39 56.18 22.38
N SER A 274 11.38 56.46 21.50
CA SER A 274 11.45 57.74 20.73
C SER A 274 10.37 57.82 19.65
N LEU A 275 9.72 56.73 19.32
CA LEU A 275 8.57 56.66 18.37
C LEU A 275 7.23 56.29 19.06
N LYS A 276 7.14 56.40 20.39
CA LYS A 276 5.96 56.00 21.17
C LYS A 276 4.68 56.61 20.66
N ASP A 277 4.68 57.89 20.34
CA ASP A 277 3.50 58.64 19.89
C ASP A 277 3.33 58.66 18.37
N LYS A 278 4.25 58.04 17.62
CA LYS A 278 4.23 58.07 16.14
C LYS A 278 3.94 56.74 15.50
N LEU A 279 3.91 55.62 16.30
CA LEU A 279 3.63 54.28 15.82
C LEU A 279 2.28 53.83 16.34
N SER A 280 1.37 53.48 15.42
CA SER A 280 0.16 52.79 15.79
C SER A 280 0.42 51.38 16.28
N LEU A 281 -0.52 50.80 17.03
CA LEU A 281 -0.42 49.41 17.47
C LEU A 281 -0.38 48.43 16.30
N GLU A 282 -1.03 48.75 15.19
CA GLU A 282 -1.04 47.92 13.96
C GLU A 282 0.29 47.93 13.20
N GLN A 283 1.13 48.93 13.37
CA GLN A 283 2.44 49.02 12.72
C GLN A 283 3.53 48.26 13.48
N ARG A 284 3.35 48.02 14.76
CA ARG A 284 4.35 47.33 15.62
C ARG A 284 4.65 45.91 15.19
N PRO A 285 3.67 45.05 14.85
CA PRO A 285 3.95 43.70 14.35
C PRO A 285 4.85 43.68 13.12
N LEU A 286 4.62 44.58 12.16
CA LEU A 286 5.45 44.69 10.95
C LEU A 286 6.90 45.03 11.23
N LEU A 287 7.15 45.85 12.26
CA LEU A 287 8.51 46.15 12.70
C LEU A 287 9.14 44.95 13.41
N TRP A 288 8.36 44.22 14.22
CA TRP A 288 8.83 43.00 14.84
C TRP A 288 9.17 41.93 13.80
N ASP A 289 8.36 41.75 12.75
CA ASP A 289 8.64 40.82 11.64
C ASP A 289 9.97 41.15 10.97
N ALA A 290 10.22 42.42 10.66
CA ALA A 290 11.47 42.87 10.08
C ALA A 290 12.67 42.67 11.03
N PHE A 291 12.47 42.85 12.34
CA PHE A 291 13.51 42.62 13.35
C PHE A 291 13.81 41.15 13.53
N PHE A 292 12.80 40.32 13.71
CA PHE A 292 12.95 38.86 13.87
C PHE A 292 13.55 38.19 12.64
N PHE A 293 13.38 38.77 11.45
CA PHE A 293 14.05 38.30 10.25
C PHE A 293 15.59 38.39 10.36
N ILE A 294 16.11 39.31 11.15
CA ILE A 294 17.57 39.50 11.36
C ILE A 294 18.01 38.94 12.72
N VAL A 295 17.21 39.14 13.75
CA VAL A 295 17.45 38.74 15.15
C VAL A 295 16.33 37.80 15.61
N PRO A 296 16.46 36.51 15.30
CA PRO A 296 15.33 35.58 15.48
C PRO A 296 15.04 35.22 16.94
N VAL A 297 15.90 35.58 17.86
CA VAL A 297 15.76 35.28 19.30
C VAL A 297 15.91 36.55 20.13
N VAL A 298 14.93 36.78 20.98
CA VAL A 298 14.91 37.92 21.93
C VAL A 298 14.71 37.38 23.33
N SER A 299 15.52 37.81 24.27
CA SER A 299 15.36 37.50 25.69
C SER A 299 14.81 38.71 26.45
N THR A 300 13.89 38.48 27.34
CA THR A 300 13.31 39.49 28.23
C THR A 300 12.83 38.86 29.55
N THR A 301 12.57 39.68 30.57
CA THR A 301 11.93 39.20 31.80
C THR A 301 10.43 39.11 31.61
N LEU A 302 9.77 38.23 32.35
CA LEU A 302 8.30 38.11 32.33
C LEU A 302 7.62 39.47 32.64
N ALA A 303 8.13 40.25 33.60
CA ALA A 303 7.63 41.57 33.92
C ALA A 303 7.71 42.61 32.78
N SER A 304 8.58 42.40 31.81
CA SER A 304 8.72 43.29 30.64
C SER A 304 8.09 42.77 29.38
N PHE A 305 7.64 41.51 29.36
CA PHE A 305 7.17 40.80 28.19
C PHE A 305 5.96 41.48 27.55
N ASP A 306 4.92 41.75 28.30
CA ASP A 306 3.67 42.38 27.81
C ASP A 306 3.94 43.78 27.23
N ARG A 307 4.76 44.57 27.90
CA ARG A 307 5.15 45.90 27.41
C ARG A 307 6.01 45.85 26.14
N LEU A 308 6.92 44.86 26.05
CA LEU A 308 7.82 44.73 24.93
C LEU A 308 7.08 44.35 23.65
N PHE A 309 6.18 43.38 23.78
CA PHE A 309 5.40 42.85 22.66
C PHE A 309 3.98 43.44 22.55
N ALA A 310 3.76 44.60 23.17
CA ALA A 310 2.46 45.30 23.09
C ALA A 310 2.06 45.56 21.64
N GLY A 311 0.87 45.12 21.23
CA GLY A 311 0.33 45.21 19.88
C GLY A 311 0.56 43.95 19.03
N MET A 312 1.28 42.95 19.53
CA MET A 312 1.34 41.64 18.90
C MET A 312 0.08 40.84 19.26
N GLY A 313 -0.55 40.21 18.27
CA GLY A 313 -1.77 39.43 18.45
C GLY A 313 -1.47 37.98 18.90
N GLN A 314 -2.53 37.22 19.06
CA GLN A 314 -2.45 35.79 19.32
C GLN A 314 -1.64 35.09 18.19
N ASP A 315 -0.84 34.10 18.54
CA ASP A 315 -0.02 33.30 17.64
C ASP A 315 1.04 34.07 16.82
N SER A 316 1.35 35.32 17.22
CA SER A 316 2.37 36.13 16.53
C SER A 316 3.81 35.69 16.85
N LEU A 317 4.05 34.99 17.96
CA LEU A 317 5.34 34.47 18.36
C LEU A 317 5.38 32.96 18.09
N GLY A 318 6.33 32.49 17.30
CA GLY A 318 6.43 31.07 16.93
C GLY A 318 6.84 30.17 18.11
N TRP A 319 7.70 30.69 19.03
CA TRP A 319 8.20 29.95 20.18
C TRP A 319 8.30 30.87 21.40
N LEU A 320 7.87 30.35 22.55
CA LEU A 320 8.09 30.94 23.85
C LEU A 320 8.85 29.92 24.71
N LEU A 321 10.08 30.27 25.12
CA LEU A 321 10.93 29.46 25.97
C LEU A 321 11.06 30.17 27.32
N ILE A 322 10.56 29.54 28.38
CA ILE A 322 10.59 30.09 29.71
C ILE A 322 11.62 29.28 30.53
N ASP A 323 12.71 29.94 30.91
CA ASP A 323 13.69 29.39 31.84
C ASP A 323 13.13 29.49 33.28
N GLU A 324 13.38 28.46 34.08
CA GLU A 324 12.85 28.32 35.44
C GLU A 324 11.33 28.52 35.52
N ALA A 325 10.58 27.94 34.62
CA ALA A 325 9.12 28.08 34.51
C ALA A 325 8.37 27.75 35.84
N GLY A 326 8.97 26.94 36.69
CA GLY A 326 8.43 26.62 38.03
C GLY A 326 8.35 27.82 38.97
N GLN A 327 9.03 28.93 38.71
CA GLN A 327 8.97 30.18 39.46
C GLN A 327 7.96 31.19 38.89
N ALA A 328 7.46 30.91 37.67
CA ALA A 328 6.45 31.76 37.04
C ALA A 328 5.06 31.49 37.65
N THR A 329 4.30 32.55 37.92
CA THR A 329 2.89 32.39 38.29
C THR A 329 2.04 32.16 37.01
N PRO A 330 0.83 31.56 37.15
CA PRO A 330 -0.06 31.38 36.01
C PRO A 330 -0.46 32.68 35.32
N GLN A 331 -0.31 33.83 35.97
CA GLN A 331 -0.63 35.17 35.48
C GLN A 331 0.57 35.89 34.84
N SER A 332 1.76 35.30 34.85
CA SER A 332 3.01 35.92 34.38
C SER A 332 3.14 36.01 32.86
#